data_fa2ad7d5cc0c6f94b76701a4ac743a4d
#
_entry.id   fa2ad7d5cc0c6f94b76701a4ac743a4d
#
_cell.length_a   1.000
_cell.length_b   1.000
_cell.length_c   1.000
_cell.angle_alpha   90.00
_cell.angle_beta   90.00
_cell.angle_gamma   90.00
#
_symmetry.space_group_name_H-M   'P 1'
#
loop_
_entity.id
_entity.type
_entity.pdbx_description
1 polymer ?
#
loop_
_entity_poly.entity_id
_entity_poly.type
_entity_poly.pdbx_seq_one_letter_code
_entity_poly.pdbx_strand_id
1 'polypeptide(L)'
;MRHLTGKVVLVVLAMSLALMPLASQTSPVQKPSFEPVTIKRAAYGQSAKKLIGYGYQVHDFQIVGGPDWAGTDLWDIQSKTDEGNAPPPPIADLTPPGPFALMVQSILQEHFQLKIHREVRELPVYELVVAQGGPKLADDQIDTRVPDGLYDLKRGTGRIWNSRGAMGVEARAIPMDWLANILTHPTGRTVIDKTGLHGLYDVDMEWMPDAQGAPATSLIRAIEEQLGLRLESTTGPVEVIVIDHVERPSEN
;
A
#
# COMPACT_ATOMS: atom_id res chain seq x y z
N MET A 1 -82.71 -46.19 5.22
CA MET A 1 -82.26 -45.25 4.20
C MET A 1 -82.21 -43.85 4.77
N ARG A 2 -81.05 -43.36 5.18
CA ARG A 2 -80.92 -42.00 5.70
C ARG A 2 -79.60 -41.44 5.12
N HIS A 3 -79.73 -40.45 4.25
CA HIS A 3 -78.64 -39.65 3.71
C HIS A 3 -78.08 -38.71 4.76
N LEU A 4 -76.77 -38.81 5.07
CA LEU A 4 -76.06 -37.79 5.81
C LEU A 4 -75.18 -37.03 4.79
N THR A 5 -75.57 -35.77 4.58
CA THR A 5 -74.83 -34.82 3.85
C THR A 5 -73.82 -34.12 4.82
N GLY A 6 -72.56 -34.46 4.74
CA GLY A 6 -71.46 -33.77 5.46
C GLY A 6 -70.98 -32.52 4.72
N LYS A 7 -71.17 -31.36 5.32
CA LYS A 7 -70.61 -30.12 4.84
C LYS A 7 -69.12 -30.06 5.22
N VAL A 8 -68.23 -29.98 4.24
CA VAL A 8 -66.84 -29.73 4.41
C VAL A 8 -66.66 -28.18 4.46
N VAL A 9 -66.27 -27.67 5.62
CA VAL A 9 -65.91 -26.28 5.78
C VAL A 9 -64.41 -26.16 5.47
N LEU A 10 -64.09 -25.50 4.37
CA LEU A 10 -62.73 -25.20 3.98
C LEU A 10 -62.25 -23.93 4.71
N VAL A 11 -61.41 -24.07 5.72
CA VAL A 11 -60.77 -22.91 6.41
C VAL A 11 -59.52 -22.55 5.59
N VAL A 12 -59.61 -21.46 4.84
CA VAL A 12 -58.45 -20.86 4.15
C VAL A 12 -57.71 -20.01 5.17
N LEU A 13 -56.57 -20.52 5.67
CA LEU A 13 -55.66 -19.77 6.51
C LEU A 13 -54.80 -18.90 5.60
N ALA A 14 -55.10 -17.59 5.51
CA ALA A 14 -54.29 -16.62 4.80
C ALA A 14 -53.01 -16.33 5.63
N MET A 15 -51.92 -16.94 5.23
CA MET A 15 -50.60 -16.68 5.82
C MET A 15 -50.00 -15.42 5.15
N SER A 16 -50.19 -14.27 5.80
CA SER A 16 -49.59 -13.00 5.38
C SER A 16 -48.05 -13.07 5.61
N LEU A 17 -47.32 -13.34 4.55
CA LEU A 17 -45.85 -13.21 4.54
C LEU A 17 -45.48 -11.72 4.56
N ALA A 18 -45.20 -11.20 5.73
CA ALA A 18 -44.60 -9.85 5.87
C ALA A 18 -43.14 -9.91 5.32
N LEU A 19 -42.94 -9.37 4.11
CA LEU A 19 -41.58 -9.07 3.62
C LEU A 19 -41.01 -7.97 4.52
N MET A 20 -40.22 -8.35 5.51
CA MET A 20 -39.34 -7.41 6.18
C MET A 20 -38.18 -7.07 5.21
N PRO A 21 -37.91 -5.80 4.93
CA PRO A 21 -36.70 -5.43 4.21
C PRO A 21 -35.50 -5.84 5.05
N LEU A 22 -34.62 -6.68 4.48
CA LEU A 22 -33.33 -7.02 5.03
C LEU A 22 -32.47 -5.75 4.94
N ALA A 23 -32.56 -4.88 5.97
CA ALA A 23 -31.64 -3.78 6.10
C ALA A 23 -30.25 -4.38 6.30
N SER A 24 -29.41 -4.31 5.27
CA SER A 24 -27.98 -4.57 5.39
C SER A 24 -27.44 -3.63 6.46
N GLN A 25 -27.24 -4.15 7.64
CA GLN A 25 -26.47 -3.47 8.68
C GLN A 25 -25.02 -3.51 8.23
N THR A 26 -24.60 -2.52 7.45
CA THR A 26 -23.19 -2.17 7.36
C THR A 26 -22.79 -1.70 8.75
N SER A 27 -22.22 -2.61 9.54
CA SER A 27 -21.56 -2.23 10.79
C SER A 27 -20.55 -1.13 10.44
N PRO A 28 -20.57 0.03 11.10
CA PRO A 28 -19.54 1.02 10.91
C PRO A 28 -18.21 0.33 11.19
N VAL A 29 -17.25 0.46 10.25
CA VAL A 29 -15.88 0.01 10.48
C VAL A 29 -15.43 0.73 11.75
N GLN A 30 -15.32 -0.03 12.83
CA GLN A 30 -14.96 0.49 14.12
C GLN A 30 -13.53 0.99 14.00
N LYS A 31 -13.36 2.32 14.07
CA LYS A 31 -12.04 2.95 14.02
C LYS A 31 -11.22 2.38 15.18
N PRO A 32 -10.06 1.75 14.92
CA PRO A 32 -9.27 1.17 16.01
C PRO A 32 -8.92 2.28 17.00
N SER A 33 -9.27 2.11 18.25
CA SER A 33 -8.87 3.02 19.32
C SER A 33 -7.50 2.58 19.82
N PHE A 34 -6.53 3.47 19.70
CA PHE A 34 -5.15 3.23 20.12
C PHE A 34 -4.83 4.18 21.28
N GLU A 35 -5.11 3.76 22.50
CA GLU A 35 -4.79 4.54 23.68
C GLU A 35 -3.98 3.70 24.70
N PRO A 36 -3.11 4.35 25.47
CA PRO A 36 -2.68 5.75 25.41
C PRO A 36 -1.57 5.99 24.38
N VAL A 37 -1.60 7.15 23.70
CA VAL A 37 -0.53 7.63 22.81
C VAL A 37 0.29 8.67 23.55
N THR A 38 1.61 8.49 23.59
CA THR A 38 2.55 9.50 24.08
C THR A 38 3.28 10.10 22.87
N ILE A 39 3.31 11.43 22.79
CA ILE A 39 3.96 12.16 21.70
C ILE A 39 4.93 13.18 22.31
N LYS A 40 6.20 13.10 21.92
CA LYS A 40 7.24 14.00 22.37
C LYS A 40 8.11 14.45 21.20
N ARG A 41 8.54 15.70 21.21
CA ARG A 41 9.55 16.15 20.28
C ARG A 41 10.87 15.43 20.59
N ALA A 42 11.56 14.96 19.56
CA ALA A 42 12.74 14.12 19.72
C ALA A 42 13.84 14.48 18.72
N ALA A 43 15.09 14.11 19.06
CA ALA A 43 16.21 14.18 18.12
C ALA A 43 16.17 13.04 17.09
N TYR A 44 15.49 11.95 17.43
CA TYR A 44 15.28 10.78 16.57
C TYR A 44 13.80 10.44 16.61
N GLY A 45 13.20 10.18 15.45
CA GLY A 45 11.76 9.91 15.36
C GLY A 45 11.27 10.07 13.92
N GLN A 46 9.98 10.29 13.80
CA GLN A 46 9.34 10.44 12.50
C GLN A 46 8.79 11.86 12.33
N SER A 47 8.96 12.43 11.13
CA SER A 47 8.31 13.70 10.79
C SER A 47 6.84 13.49 10.47
N ALA A 48 6.02 14.55 10.55
CA ALA A 48 4.62 14.48 10.18
C ALA A 48 4.43 14.02 8.73
N LYS A 49 5.29 14.47 7.79
CA LYS A 49 5.25 13.99 6.39
C LYS A 49 5.53 12.50 6.29
N LYS A 50 6.49 11.96 7.04
CA LYS A 50 6.75 10.52 7.08
C LYS A 50 5.56 9.74 7.62
N LEU A 51 4.94 10.23 8.68
CA LEU A 51 3.73 9.62 9.23
C LEU A 51 2.57 9.65 8.22
N ILE A 52 2.41 10.75 7.46
CA ILE A 52 1.43 10.81 6.37
C ILE A 52 1.74 9.74 5.32
N GLY A 53 3.00 9.59 4.92
CA GLY A 53 3.43 8.54 4.00
C GLY A 53 3.01 7.14 4.46
N TYR A 54 3.23 6.81 5.73
CA TYR A 54 2.83 5.52 6.31
C TYR A 54 1.32 5.35 6.43
N GLY A 55 0.63 6.37 6.93
CA GLY A 55 -0.81 6.30 7.16
C GLY A 55 -1.62 6.24 5.87
N TYR A 56 -1.20 6.94 4.86
CA TYR A 56 -1.94 7.06 3.60
C TYR A 56 -1.30 6.28 2.44
N GLN A 57 -0.23 5.53 2.71
CA GLN A 57 0.48 4.66 1.76
C GLN A 57 0.93 5.43 0.50
N VAL A 58 1.54 6.59 0.69
CA VAL A 58 2.07 7.43 -0.38
C VAL A 58 3.53 7.77 -0.13
N HIS A 59 4.26 8.07 -1.19
CA HIS A 59 5.66 8.49 -1.11
C HIS A 59 5.80 9.97 -0.78
N ASP A 60 6.95 10.37 -0.25
CA ASP A 60 7.21 11.75 0.18
C ASP A 60 6.97 12.79 -0.94
N PHE A 61 7.30 12.44 -2.20
CA PHE A 61 7.09 13.32 -3.35
C PHE A 61 5.62 13.49 -3.75
N GLN A 62 4.75 12.61 -3.24
CA GLN A 62 3.30 12.71 -3.42
C GLN A 62 2.62 13.52 -2.31
N ILE A 63 3.38 14.04 -1.34
CA ILE A 63 2.84 14.85 -0.24
C ILE A 63 3.21 16.30 -0.47
N VAL A 64 2.24 17.14 -0.78
CA VAL A 64 2.42 18.54 -1.12
C VAL A 64 1.77 19.47 -0.11
N GLY A 65 2.31 20.69 0.00
CA GLY A 65 1.81 21.66 0.97
C GLY A 65 2.26 21.39 2.40
N GLY A 66 1.58 22.04 3.34
CA GLY A 66 1.92 22.03 4.77
C GLY A 66 3.11 22.94 5.10
N PRO A 67 3.31 23.23 6.39
CA PRO A 67 4.43 24.05 6.88
C PRO A 67 5.75 23.26 6.88
N ASP A 68 6.88 23.98 6.82
CA ASP A 68 8.22 23.38 6.76
C ASP A 68 8.49 22.40 7.91
N TRP A 69 8.01 22.71 9.11
CA TRP A 69 8.20 21.85 10.28
C TRP A 69 7.60 20.46 10.09
N ALA A 70 6.57 20.31 9.27
CA ALA A 70 5.95 19.00 9.02
C ALA A 70 6.93 17.99 8.39
N GLY A 71 7.98 18.48 7.72
CA GLY A 71 9.05 17.64 7.17
C GLY A 71 10.31 17.57 8.01
N THR A 72 10.52 18.54 8.95
CA THR A 72 11.78 18.71 9.66
C THR A 72 11.72 18.41 11.16
N ASP A 73 10.59 18.71 11.83
CA ASP A 73 10.42 18.38 13.25
C ASP A 73 10.19 16.87 13.39
N LEU A 74 10.92 16.26 14.33
CA LEU A 74 10.84 14.82 14.59
C LEU A 74 10.08 14.56 15.89
N TRP A 75 9.25 13.52 15.86
CA TRP A 75 8.40 13.11 16.97
C TRP A 75 8.66 11.65 17.33
N ASP A 76 8.84 11.38 18.61
CA ASP A 76 8.78 10.06 19.19
C ASP A 76 7.32 9.79 19.59
N ILE A 77 6.73 8.76 18.98
CA ILE A 77 5.32 8.42 19.17
C ILE A 77 5.27 6.99 19.69
N GLN A 78 4.75 6.85 20.90
CA GLN A 78 4.60 5.56 21.55
C GLN A 78 3.12 5.27 21.79
N SER A 79 2.64 4.17 21.24
CA SER A 79 1.30 3.66 21.50
C SER A 79 1.38 2.25 22.08
N LYS A 80 0.47 1.91 23.00
CA LYS A 80 0.29 0.54 23.43
C LYS A 80 -0.60 -0.16 22.40
N THR A 81 0.00 -1.01 21.60
CA THR A 81 -0.74 -1.94 20.77
C THR A 81 -0.67 -3.32 21.42
N ASP A 82 -1.79 -4.05 21.41
CA ASP A 82 -1.83 -5.44 21.91
C ASP A 82 -0.98 -6.38 21.05
N GLU A 83 -0.59 -5.94 19.88
CA GLU A 83 0.24 -6.69 18.92
C GLU A 83 1.67 -6.13 18.85
N GLY A 84 2.39 -6.05 19.94
CA GLY A 84 3.84 -5.80 19.98
C GLY A 84 4.40 -4.90 18.87
N ASN A 85 5.61 -4.36 19.02
CA ASN A 85 6.31 -3.48 18.06
C ASN A 85 6.50 -4.11 16.65
N ALA A 86 5.41 -4.27 15.92
CA ALA A 86 5.52 -4.64 14.51
C ALA A 86 6.17 -3.47 13.75
N PRO A 87 7.25 -3.69 13.00
CA PRO A 87 7.80 -2.66 12.15
C PRO A 87 6.73 -2.21 11.15
N PRO A 88 6.74 -0.92 10.74
CA PRO A 88 5.83 -0.46 9.71
C PRO A 88 5.94 -1.37 8.49
N PRO A 89 4.81 -1.78 7.89
CA PRO A 89 4.83 -2.55 6.66
C PRO A 89 5.57 -1.77 5.57
N PRO A 90 6.26 -2.44 4.67
CA PRO A 90 6.86 -1.78 3.52
C PRO A 90 5.78 -1.01 2.74
N ILE A 91 6.12 0.20 2.29
CA ILE A 91 5.21 1.16 1.60
C ILE A 91 4.58 0.58 0.32
N ALA A 92 5.09 -0.52 -0.16
CA ALA A 92 4.69 -1.16 -1.42
C ALA A 92 3.52 -2.14 -1.32
N ASP A 93 2.77 -2.12 -0.24
CA ASP A 93 1.60 -2.99 -0.12
C ASP A 93 0.38 -2.32 -0.78
N LEU A 94 -0.03 -2.83 -1.95
CA LEU A 94 -1.24 -2.42 -2.68
C LEU A 94 -2.54 -2.87 -1.98
N THR A 95 -2.43 -3.46 -0.80
CA THR A 95 -3.58 -3.88 0.00
C THR A 95 -4.27 -2.67 0.66
N PRO A 96 -5.53 -2.78 1.02
CA PRO A 96 -6.20 -1.77 1.85
C PRO A 96 -5.37 -1.45 3.09
N PRO A 97 -5.38 -0.20 3.61
CA PRO A 97 -4.58 0.18 4.76
C PRO A 97 -4.80 -0.77 5.93
N GLY A 98 -3.73 -1.43 6.34
CA GLY A 98 -3.74 -2.35 7.47
C GLY A 98 -3.92 -1.61 8.81
N PRO A 99 -4.06 -2.34 9.92
CA PRO A 99 -4.29 -1.76 11.25
C PRO A 99 -3.26 -0.68 11.64
N PHE A 100 -1.99 -0.88 11.26
CA PHE A 100 -0.93 0.10 11.52
C PHE A 100 -1.18 1.42 10.77
N ALA A 101 -1.53 1.38 9.49
CA ALA A 101 -1.80 2.59 8.70
C ALA A 101 -3.02 3.34 9.26
N LEU A 102 -4.08 2.62 9.63
CA LEU A 102 -5.27 3.21 10.26
C LEU A 102 -4.94 3.85 11.62
N MET A 103 -4.06 3.23 12.41
CA MET A 103 -3.56 3.80 13.66
C MET A 103 -2.84 5.13 13.40
N VAL A 104 -1.91 5.16 12.44
CA VAL A 104 -1.17 6.37 12.09
C VAL A 104 -2.12 7.46 11.61
N GLN A 105 -3.14 7.12 10.81
CA GLN A 105 -4.17 8.08 10.39
C GLN A 105 -4.93 8.68 11.60
N SER A 106 -5.31 7.85 12.58
CA SER A 106 -5.95 8.33 13.81
C SER A 106 -5.07 9.30 14.56
N ILE A 107 -3.80 8.94 14.78
CA ILE A 107 -2.83 9.80 15.46
C ILE A 107 -2.68 11.15 14.74
N LEU A 108 -2.55 11.13 13.42
CA LEU A 108 -2.43 12.35 12.62
C LEU A 108 -3.69 13.24 12.74
N GLN A 109 -4.87 12.65 12.66
CA GLN A 109 -6.13 13.36 12.76
C GLN A 109 -6.37 13.94 14.16
N GLU A 110 -6.09 13.17 15.21
CA GLU A 110 -6.43 13.52 16.59
C GLU A 110 -5.38 14.43 17.24
N HIS A 111 -4.09 14.15 17.03
CA HIS A 111 -3.02 14.89 17.70
C HIS A 111 -2.36 15.96 16.83
N PHE A 112 -2.31 15.76 15.51
CA PHE A 112 -1.76 16.74 14.58
C PHE A 112 -2.84 17.57 13.88
N GLN A 113 -4.14 17.34 14.15
CA GLN A 113 -5.29 18.00 13.52
C GLN A 113 -5.20 17.99 11.99
N LEU A 114 -4.65 16.89 11.43
CA LEU A 114 -4.40 16.76 10.01
C LEU A 114 -5.70 16.77 9.21
N LYS A 115 -5.75 17.67 8.21
CA LYS A 115 -6.78 17.67 7.16
C LYS A 115 -6.08 17.61 5.82
N ILE A 116 -6.54 16.72 4.95
CA ILE A 116 -5.99 16.50 3.63
C ILE A 116 -7.10 16.34 2.60
N HIS A 117 -6.77 16.60 1.35
CA HIS A 117 -7.53 16.09 0.21
C HIS A 117 -6.58 15.41 -0.78
N ARG A 118 -7.16 14.67 -1.73
CA ARG A 118 -6.43 14.05 -2.83
C ARG A 118 -6.72 14.79 -4.11
N GLU A 119 -5.71 15.00 -4.92
CA GLU A 119 -5.86 15.53 -6.28
C GLU A 119 -4.91 14.83 -7.24
N VAL A 120 -5.17 14.93 -8.52
CA VAL A 120 -4.28 14.41 -9.56
C VAL A 120 -3.49 15.57 -10.13
N ARG A 121 -2.15 15.41 -10.19
CA ARG A 121 -1.23 16.36 -10.81
C ARG A 121 -0.43 15.71 -11.92
N GLU A 122 -0.12 16.48 -12.95
CA GLU A 122 0.86 16.10 -13.95
C GLU A 122 2.26 16.25 -13.37
N LEU A 123 2.94 15.13 -13.10
CA LEU A 123 4.27 15.08 -12.50
C LEU A 123 5.22 14.28 -13.37
N PRO A 124 6.55 14.48 -13.22
CA PRO A 124 7.54 13.58 -13.82
C PRO A 124 7.35 12.17 -13.30
N VAL A 125 7.14 11.22 -14.22
CA VAL A 125 6.99 9.78 -13.93
C VAL A 125 7.96 8.98 -14.77
N TYR A 126 8.06 7.68 -14.46
CA TYR A 126 8.64 6.69 -15.36
C TYR A 126 7.56 5.78 -15.90
N GLU A 127 7.61 5.48 -17.17
CA GLU A 127 6.89 4.34 -17.75
C GLU A 127 7.82 3.13 -17.78
N LEU A 128 7.38 2.01 -17.18
CA LEU A 128 8.05 0.74 -17.25
C LEU A 128 7.61 0.04 -18.54
N VAL A 129 8.53 -0.15 -19.47
CA VAL A 129 8.26 -0.75 -20.78
C VAL A 129 9.18 -1.94 -21.01
N VAL A 130 8.84 -2.80 -21.98
CA VAL A 130 9.74 -3.88 -22.41
C VAL A 130 10.90 -3.30 -23.20
N ALA A 131 12.14 -3.65 -22.85
CA ALA A 131 13.34 -3.23 -23.55
C ALA A 131 13.46 -3.91 -24.92
N GLN A 132 14.32 -3.39 -25.80
CA GLN A 132 14.45 -3.84 -27.18
C GLN A 132 14.80 -5.34 -27.31
N GLY A 133 15.41 -5.95 -26.31
CA GLY A 133 15.75 -7.38 -26.29
C GLY A 133 14.63 -8.32 -25.82
N GLY A 134 13.47 -7.76 -25.44
CA GLY A 134 12.38 -8.51 -24.80
C GLY A 134 12.58 -8.71 -23.30
N PRO A 135 11.51 -9.15 -22.59
CA PRO A 135 11.58 -9.39 -21.15
C PRO A 135 12.48 -10.62 -20.87
N LYS A 136 13.22 -10.53 -19.76
CA LYS A 136 14.05 -11.62 -19.22
C LYS A 136 13.45 -12.20 -17.94
N LEU A 137 12.16 -11.95 -17.74
CA LEU A 137 11.40 -12.46 -16.61
C LEU A 137 11.02 -13.91 -16.84
N ALA A 138 11.14 -14.73 -15.81
CA ALA A 138 10.58 -16.06 -15.84
C ALA A 138 9.05 -15.96 -15.64
N ASP A 139 8.29 -16.56 -16.56
CA ASP A 139 6.87 -16.81 -16.29
C ASP A 139 6.77 -17.66 -15.03
N ASP A 140 5.85 -17.32 -14.14
CA ASP A 140 5.61 -18.11 -12.95
C ASP A 140 5.26 -19.55 -13.36
N GLN A 141 6.22 -20.42 -13.24
CA GLN A 141 6.06 -21.86 -13.44
C GLN A 141 5.59 -22.45 -12.10
N ILE A 142 4.40 -23.00 -12.12
CA ILE A 142 3.69 -23.56 -10.95
C ILE A 142 4.56 -24.49 -10.05
N ASP A 143 5.77 -24.85 -10.47
CA ASP A 143 6.60 -25.88 -9.82
C ASP A 143 8.08 -25.50 -9.61
N THR A 144 8.48 -24.25 -9.66
CA THR A 144 9.81 -23.89 -9.22
C THR A 144 9.86 -23.80 -7.72
N ARG A 145 10.12 -24.93 -7.05
CA ARG A 145 10.66 -24.94 -5.70
C ARG A 145 11.94 -24.14 -5.72
N VAL A 146 11.90 -22.98 -5.05
CA VAL A 146 13.14 -22.29 -4.69
C VAL A 146 14.00 -23.29 -3.91
N PRO A 147 15.27 -23.50 -4.27
CA PRO A 147 16.15 -24.36 -3.46
C PRO A 147 16.11 -23.89 -2.01
N ASP A 148 16.07 -24.83 -1.08
CA ASP A 148 16.10 -24.59 0.36
C ASP A 148 17.23 -23.63 0.73
N GLY A 149 16.94 -22.36 0.84
CA GLY A 149 17.92 -21.32 1.11
C GLY A 149 17.30 -20.01 1.50
N LEU A 150 17.18 -19.83 2.74
CA LEU A 150 17.04 -18.65 3.57
C LEU A 150 15.66 -17.97 3.69
N TYR A 151 14.78 -17.91 2.73
CA TYR A 151 13.40 -17.38 2.90
C TYR A 151 12.52 -17.82 1.74
N ASP A 152 11.63 -18.75 2.00
CA ASP A 152 10.60 -19.22 1.07
C ASP A 152 9.55 -18.13 0.85
N LEU A 153 9.69 -17.34 -0.23
CA LEU A 153 8.67 -16.36 -0.58
C LEU A 153 7.44 -17.05 -1.15
N LYS A 154 6.30 -16.81 -0.52
CA LYS A 154 5.02 -17.28 -1.01
C LYS A 154 4.66 -16.60 -2.34
N ARG A 155 3.92 -17.31 -3.20
CA ARG A 155 3.34 -16.74 -4.43
C ARG A 155 2.52 -15.49 -4.10
N GLY A 156 2.64 -14.46 -4.96
CA GLY A 156 1.99 -13.17 -4.76
C GLY A 156 2.66 -12.28 -3.73
N THR A 157 3.88 -12.62 -3.31
CA THR A 157 4.66 -11.80 -2.36
C THR A 157 6.02 -11.44 -2.92
N GLY A 158 6.57 -10.37 -2.41
CA GLY A 158 7.93 -9.95 -2.72
C GLY A 158 8.52 -9.10 -1.60
N ARG A 159 9.80 -8.84 -1.70
CA ARG A 159 10.53 -8.02 -0.74
C ARG A 159 11.61 -7.18 -1.41
N ILE A 160 11.87 -6.03 -0.82
CA ILE A 160 13.12 -5.29 -1.03
C ILE A 160 14.07 -5.69 0.09
N TRP A 161 15.30 -5.99 -0.25
CA TRP A 161 16.34 -6.30 0.73
C TRP A 161 17.55 -5.38 0.57
N ASN A 162 18.30 -5.21 1.66
CA ASN A 162 19.58 -4.52 1.67
C ASN A 162 20.60 -5.42 2.37
N SER A 163 21.70 -5.69 1.72
CA SER A 163 22.78 -6.49 2.27
C SER A 163 24.12 -6.02 1.75
N ARG A 164 25.06 -5.73 2.66
CA ARG A 164 26.43 -5.32 2.34
C ARG A 164 26.54 -4.13 1.37
N GLY A 165 25.55 -3.24 1.41
CA GLY A 165 25.50 -2.07 0.55
C GLY A 165 24.79 -2.29 -0.79
N ALA A 166 24.50 -3.53 -1.17
CA ALA A 166 23.63 -3.81 -2.31
C ALA A 166 22.17 -3.78 -1.89
N MET A 167 21.30 -3.40 -2.80
CA MET A 167 19.85 -3.53 -2.67
C MET A 167 19.34 -4.51 -3.71
N GLY A 168 18.23 -5.18 -3.41
CA GLY A 168 17.59 -6.06 -4.37
C GLY A 168 16.09 -6.14 -4.18
N VAL A 169 15.43 -6.64 -5.22
CA VAL A 169 14.03 -7.03 -5.24
C VAL A 169 13.97 -8.51 -5.52
N GLU A 170 13.30 -9.24 -4.67
CA GLU A 170 12.98 -10.65 -4.86
C GLU A 170 11.47 -10.83 -4.72
N ALA A 171 10.83 -11.42 -5.72
CA ALA A 171 9.39 -11.61 -5.72
C ALA A 171 8.99 -12.87 -6.49
N ARG A 172 7.85 -13.45 -6.13
CA ARG A 172 7.32 -14.68 -6.73
C ARG A 172 5.87 -14.49 -7.14
N ALA A 173 5.61 -14.81 -8.41
CA ALA A 173 4.27 -14.74 -8.99
C ALA A 173 3.60 -13.37 -8.79
N ILE A 174 4.31 -12.29 -9.09
CA ILE A 174 3.76 -10.92 -8.97
C ILE A 174 3.33 -10.37 -10.34
N PRO A 175 2.30 -9.54 -10.40
CA PRO A 175 1.95 -8.80 -11.61
C PRO A 175 2.89 -7.61 -11.81
N MET A 176 2.95 -7.06 -13.02
CA MET A 176 3.87 -5.97 -13.35
C MET A 176 3.55 -4.64 -12.66
N ASP A 177 2.30 -4.38 -12.36
CA ASP A 177 1.89 -3.20 -11.57
C ASP A 177 2.48 -3.23 -10.15
N TRP A 178 2.60 -4.42 -9.53
CA TRP A 178 3.30 -4.58 -8.27
C TRP A 178 4.79 -4.21 -8.40
N LEU A 179 5.45 -4.69 -9.46
CA LEU A 179 6.86 -4.33 -9.72
C LEU A 179 7.02 -2.83 -9.94
N ALA A 180 6.15 -2.22 -10.75
CA ALA A 180 6.17 -0.78 -10.97
C ALA A 180 6.02 0.02 -9.66
N ASN A 181 5.11 -0.42 -8.78
CA ASN A 181 4.94 0.19 -7.48
C ASN A 181 6.21 0.11 -6.61
N ILE A 182 6.82 -1.07 -6.52
CA ILE A 182 8.08 -1.29 -5.77
C ILE A 182 9.20 -0.39 -6.30
N LEU A 183 9.31 -0.22 -7.60
CA LEU A 183 10.35 0.60 -8.23
C LEU A 183 10.13 2.11 -8.01
N THR A 184 8.94 2.52 -7.67
CA THR A 184 8.60 3.92 -7.38
C THR A 184 9.44 4.50 -6.22
N HIS A 185 9.66 3.71 -5.16
CA HIS A 185 10.44 4.19 -4.01
C HIS A 185 11.91 4.48 -4.37
N PRO A 186 12.69 3.53 -4.92
CA PRO A 186 14.11 3.75 -5.20
C PRO A 186 14.35 4.70 -6.39
N THR A 187 13.38 4.90 -7.28
CA THR A 187 13.49 5.88 -8.38
C THR A 187 13.11 7.30 -7.96
N GLY A 188 12.41 7.47 -6.84
CA GLY A 188 11.91 8.76 -6.37
C GLY A 188 10.83 9.38 -7.27
N ARG A 189 10.23 8.59 -8.15
CA ARG A 189 9.15 9.00 -9.07
C ARG A 189 8.16 7.87 -9.22
N THR A 190 6.89 8.19 -9.43
CA THR A 190 5.90 7.18 -9.78
C THR A 190 6.34 6.40 -11.02
N VAL A 191 6.30 5.09 -10.92
CA VAL A 191 6.52 4.18 -12.05
C VAL A 191 5.17 3.62 -12.46
N ILE A 192 4.85 3.76 -13.75
CA ILE A 192 3.58 3.31 -14.34
C ILE A 192 3.89 2.09 -15.22
N ASP A 193 3.17 1.00 -15.00
CA ASP A 193 3.29 -0.17 -15.87
C ASP A 193 2.74 0.12 -17.28
N LYS A 194 3.60 -0.01 -18.27
CA LYS A 194 3.31 0.07 -19.71
C LYS A 194 3.96 -1.10 -20.47
N THR A 195 4.30 -2.18 -19.75
CA THR A 195 4.94 -3.35 -20.35
C THR A 195 4.01 -4.12 -21.27
N GLY A 196 2.69 -4.08 -21.03
CA GLY A 196 1.71 -4.94 -21.70
C GLY A 196 1.83 -6.41 -21.31
N LEU A 197 2.57 -6.73 -20.26
CA LEU A 197 2.73 -8.08 -19.72
C LEU A 197 1.62 -8.37 -18.72
N HIS A 198 0.73 -9.30 -19.01
CA HIS A 198 -0.46 -9.60 -18.20
C HIS A 198 -0.34 -10.88 -17.36
N GLY A 199 0.86 -11.47 -17.30
CA GLY A 199 1.15 -12.67 -16.52
C GLY A 199 1.51 -12.37 -15.06
N LEU A 200 1.85 -13.45 -14.36
CA LEU A 200 2.53 -13.41 -13.08
C LEU A 200 3.99 -13.81 -13.30
N TYR A 201 4.91 -13.10 -12.67
CA TYR A 201 6.33 -13.22 -12.94
C TYR A 201 7.12 -13.38 -11.66
N ASP A 202 8.20 -14.16 -11.76
CA ASP A 202 9.23 -14.18 -10.74
C ASP A 202 10.26 -13.09 -11.06
N VAL A 203 10.62 -12.34 -10.04
CA VAL A 203 11.60 -11.26 -10.12
C VAL A 203 12.73 -11.54 -9.16
N ASP A 204 13.96 -11.49 -9.64
CA ASP A 204 15.18 -11.51 -8.85
C ASP A 204 16.15 -10.49 -9.45
N MET A 205 16.38 -9.39 -8.76
CA MET A 205 17.19 -8.28 -9.25
C MET A 205 18.00 -7.66 -8.12
N GLU A 206 19.26 -7.32 -8.43
CA GLU A 206 20.18 -6.70 -7.50
C GLU A 206 20.86 -5.48 -8.13
N TRP A 207 21.10 -4.44 -7.34
CA TRP A 207 21.91 -3.29 -7.77
C TRP A 207 22.69 -2.68 -6.60
N MET A 208 23.76 -1.97 -6.92
CA MET A 208 24.48 -1.13 -5.96
C MET A 208 23.88 0.28 -6.01
N PRO A 209 23.29 0.79 -4.92
CA PRO A 209 22.75 2.15 -4.90
C PRO A 209 23.82 3.17 -5.27
N ASP A 210 23.44 4.17 -6.06
CA ASP A 210 24.28 5.31 -6.35
C ASP A 210 24.47 6.16 -5.07
N ALA A 211 25.42 7.11 -5.11
CA ALA A 211 25.60 8.03 -3.99
C ALA A 211 24.31 8.79 -3.68
N GLN A 212 24.09 9.08 -2.41
CA GLN A 212 22.85 9.75 -1.97
C GLN A 212 22.63 11.06 -2.76
N GLY A 213 21.44 11.19 -3.33
CA GLY A 213 21.04 12.33 -4.18
C GLY A 213 21.48 12.23 -5.64
N ALA A 214 22.20 11.18 -6.03
CA ALA A 214 22.51 10.91 -7.42
C ALA A 214 21.28 10.30 -8.17
N PRO A 215 21.22 10.42 -9.50
CA PRO A 215 20.24 9.69 -10.30
C PRO A 215 20.36 8.18 -10.07
N ALA A 216 19.25 7.47 -10.09
CA ALA A 216 19.20 6.01 -9.89
C ALA A 216 19.76 5.23 -11.09
N THR A 217 20.96 5.58 -11.56
CA THR A 217 21.57 5.06 -12.78
C THR A 217 21.86 3.57 -12.70
N SER A 218 22.35 3.11 -11.53
CA SER A 218 22.64 1.69 -11.31
C SER A 218 21.38 0.84 -11.29
N LEU A 219 20.30 1.34 -10.69
CA LEU A 219 19.00 0.68 -10.71
C LEU A 219 18.42 0.61 -12.13
N ILE A 220 18.44 1.72 -12.87
CA ILE A 220 17.92 1.77 -14.25
C ILE A 220 18.65 0.74 -15.13
N ARG A 221 19.97 0.64 -14.99
CA ARG A 221 20.77 -0.36 -15.69
C ARG A 221 20.40 -1.79 -15.27
N ALA A 222 20.24 -2.03 -13.96
CA ALA A 222 19.87 -3.36 -13.46
C ALA A 222 18.50 -3.82 -14.00
N ILE A 223 17.53 -2.92 -14.07
CA ILE A 223 16.22 -3.20 -14.67
C ILE A 223 16.37 -3.65 -16.12
N GLU A 224 17.20 -2.97 -16.90
CA GLU A 224 17.38 -3.32 -18.31
C GLU A 224 18.22 -4.61 -18.51
N GLU A 225 19.31 -4.73 -17.79
CA GLU A 225 20.22 -5.86 -17.93
C GLU A 225 19.65 -7.17 -17.38
N GLN A 226 18.97 -7.11 -16.23
CA GLN A 226 18.50 -8.31 -15.52
C GLN A 226 17.07 -8.68 -15.85
N LEU A 227 16.17 -7.69 -16.03
CA LEU A 227 14.75 -7.96 -16.28
C LEU A 227 14.34 -7.79 -17.75
N GLY A 228 15.18 -7.18 -18.60
CA GLY A 228 14.81 -6.85 -19.97
C GLY A 228 13.67 -5.84 -20.06
N LEU A 229 13.54 -5.00 -19.04
CA LEU A 229 12.60 -3.90 -18.98
C LEU A 229 13.36 -2.57 -19.00
N ARG A 230 12.68 -1.47 -19.30
CA ARG A 230 13.27 -0.14 -19.34
C ARG A 230 12.36 0.89 -18.72
N LEU A 231 12.97 1.87 -18.05
CA LEU A 231 12.26 3.04 -17.53
C LEU A 231 12.39 4.21 -18.54
N GLU A 232 11.26 4.67 -19.05
CA GLU A 232 11.16 5.86 -19.91
C GLU A 232 10.65 7.04 -19.11
N SER A 233 11.43 8.14 -19.07
CA SER A 233 11.04 9.35 -18.36
C SER A 233 10.00 10.12 -19.16
N THR A 234 8.85 10.43 -18.54
CA THR A 234 7.77 11.21 -19.14
C THR A 234 7.06 12.04 -18.07
N THR A 235 5.96 12.68 -18.44
CA THR A 235 5.03 13.36 -17.53
C THR A 235 3.70 12.62 -17.57
N GLY A 236 3.10 12.44 -16.42
CA GLY A 236 1.83 11.73 -16.32
C GLY A 236 1.05 12.04 -15.06
N PRO A 237 -0.19 11.59 -14.99
CA PRO A 237 -1.07 11.85 -13.85
C PRO A 237 -0.61 11.04 -12.61
N VAL A 238 -0.41 11.77 -11.51
CA VAL A 238 -0.04 11.19 -10.22
C VAL A 238 -1.01 11.70 -9.17
N GLU A 239 -1.61 10.78 -8.42
CA GLU A 239 -2.38 11.16 -7.24
C GLU A 239 -1.44 11.67 -6.16
N VAL A 240 -1.72 12.86 -5.63
CA VAL A 240 -1.00 13.48 -4.53
C VAL A 240 -1.93 13.77 -3.36
N ILE A 241 -1.36 13.78 -2.17
CA ILE A 241 -2.03 14.26 -0.96
C ILE A 241 -1.62 15.71 -0.74
N VAL A 242 -2.62 16.58 -0.65
CA VAL A 242 -2.44 17.99 -0.30
C VAL A 242 -2.75 18.15 1.19
N ILE A 243 -1.82 18.74 1.93
CA ILE A 243 -2.02 19.08 3.34
C ILE A 243 -2.78 20.39 3.39
N ASP A 244 -4.06 20.34 3.75
CA ASP A 244 -4.90 21.54 3.95
C ASP A 244 -4.65 22.20 5.29
N HIS A 245 -4.41 21.37 6.32
CA HIS A 245 -4.16 21.82 7.67
C HIS A 245 -3.36 20.78 8.45
N VAL A 246 -2.43 21.25 9.27
CA VAL A 246 -1.68 20.42 10.22
C VAL A 246 -1.16 21.29 11.36
N GLU A 247 -1.26 20.82 12.59
CA GLU A 247 -0.76 21.49 13.78
C GLU A 247 0.32 20.66 14.48
N ARG A 248 1.23 21.34 15.20
CA ARG A 248 2.15 20.63 16.10
C ARG A 248 1.36 19.97 17.21
N PRO A 249 1.61 18.69 17.50
CA PRO A 249 0.90 18.03 18.60
C PRO A 249 1.30 18.63 19.94
N SER A 250 0.37 18.61 20.89
CA SER A 250 0.71 18.87 22.29
C SER A 250 1.57 17.73 22.83
N GLU A 251 2.66 18.04 23.47
CA GLU A 251 3.51 17.05 24.14
C GLU A 251 2.81 16.55 25.42
N ASN A 252 2.84 15.23 25.66
CA ASN A 252 2.23 14.57 26.82
C ASN A 252 3.11 13.44 27.38
#